data_7b259842dc274af62c13921eb624b71c
#
_entry.id   7b259842dc274af62c13921eb624b71c
#
_cell.length_a   1.000
_cell.length_b   1.000
_cell.length_c   1.000
_cell.angle_alpha   90.00
_cell.angle_beta   90.00
_cell.angle_gamma   90.00
#
_symmetry.space_group_name_H-M   'P 1'
#
loop_
_entity.id
_entity.type
_entity.pdbx_description
1 polymer ?
#
loop_
_entity_poly.entity_id
_entity_poly.type
_entity_poly.pdbx_seq_one_letter_code
_entity_poly.pdbx_strand_id
1 'polypeptide(L)'
;MIIDKIKNLHKYTKINPRLELVVKWLEENDWRKQPEGITPIKEKEVFFVNRVMSSLNKENFVFELHQKYIDIHFAGDKTEKFIHLAKDHLTTAQQEYSDQTDVGFYKGDILNFEDNIIKLKEDEFALFLADEAHGPRFDTTKDTVRKTIIKVLA
;
A
#
# COMPACT_ATOMS: atom_id res chain seq x y z
N MET A 1 -9.91 4.53 -1.70
CA MET A 1 -8.58 5.06 -1.33
C MET A 1 -8.71 6.36 -0.55
N ILE A 2 -7.89 6.56 0.50
CA ILE A 2 -7.80 7.79 1.30
C ILE A 2 -6.34 8.24 1.34
N ILE A 3 -6.08 9.51 1.09
CA ILE A 3 -4.76 10.14 1.28
C ILE A 3 -4.91 11.30 2.24
N ASP A 4 -4.11 11.32 3.31
CA ASP A 4 -4.06 12.42 4.28
C ASP A 4 -2.70 12.40 5.00
N LYS A 5 -2.47 13.38 5.87
CA LYS A 5 -1.28 13.41 6.73
C LYS A 5 -1.33 12.29 7.77
N ILE A 6 -0.17 11.69 8.07
CA ILE A 6 -0.07 10.60 9.06
C ILE A 6 -0.69 11.01 10.41
N LYS A 7 -0.47 12.24 10.86
CA LYS A 7 -1.06 12.78 12.09
C LYS A 7 -2.60 12.79 12.11
N ASN A 8 -3.25 12.68 10.96
CA ASN A 8 -4.70 12.68 10.80
C ASN A 8 -5.30 11.27 10.79
N LEU A 9 -4.48 10.20 10.83
CA LEU A 9 -4.97 8.82 10.72
C LEU A 9 -6.03 8.49 11.78
N HIS A 10 -5.94 9.09 12.97
CA HIS A 10 -6.92 8.93 14.04
C HIS A 10 -8.37 9.30 13.64
N LYS A 11 -8.56 10.15 12.64
CA LYS A 11 -9.89 10.52 12.13
C LYS A 11 -10.61 9.39 11.40
N TYR A 12 -9.86 8.37 10.98
CA TYR A 12 -10.35 7.27 10.14
C TYR A 12 -10.57 5.97 10.90
N THR A 13 -10.37 5.95 12.23
CA THR A 13 -10.49 4.73 13.05
C THR A 13 -11.89 4.11 13.05
N LYS A 14 -12.92 4.87 12.69
CA LYS A 14 -14.29 4.35 12.53
C LYS A 14 -14.47 3.43 11.31
N ILE A 15 -13.55 3.46 10.34
CA ILE A 15 -13.58 2.58 9.16
C ILE A 15 -13.33 1.12 9.59
N ASN A 16 -12.35 0.94 10.49
CA ASN A 16 -12.04 -0.36 11.07
C ASN A 16 -11.46 -0.12 12.48
N PRO A 17 -11.98 -0.74 13.55
CA PRO A 17 -11.50 -0.54 14.92
C PRO A 17 -10.02 -0.84 15.12
N ARG A 18 -9.44 -1.73 14.30
CA ARG A 18 -8.00 -2.07 14.37
C ARG A 18 -7.09 -0.91 13.96
N LEU A 19 -7.62 0.11 13.29
CA LEU A 19 -6.85 1.34 12.99
C LEU A 19 -6.44 2.10 14.25
N GLU A 20 -7.13 1.92 15.37
CA GLU A 20 -6.70 2.47 16.67
C GLU A 20 -5.35 1.89 17.11
N LEU A 21 -5.10 0.60 16.83
CA LEU A 21 -3.81 -0.03 17.09
C LEU A 21 -2.69 0.58 16.24
N VAL A 22 -3.01 0.91 14.99
CA VAL A 22 -2.05 1.57 14.08
C VAL A 22 -1.70 2.97 14.59
N VAL A 23 -2.72 3.75 14.97
CA VAL A 23 -2.51 5.11 15.54
C VAL A 23 -1.61 5.04 16.77
N LYS A 24 -1.95 4.18 17.73
CA LYS A 24 -1.16 4.00 18.95
C LYS A 24 0.29 3.56 18.63
N TRP A 25 0.45 2.61 17.73
CA TRP A 25 1.77 2.13 17.34
C TRP A 25 2.63 3.24 16.71
N LEU A 26 2.03 4.09 15.85
CA LEU A 26 2.72 5.23 15.23
C LEU A 26 3.08 6.35 16.24
N GLU A 27 2.34 6.49 17.34
CA GLU A 27 2.67 7.41 18.42
C GLU A 27 3.88 6.93 19.25
N GLU A 28 4.02 5.61 19.40
CA GLU A 28 5.06 4.97 20.21
C GLU A 28 6.32 4.62 19.40
N ASN A 29 6.22 4.54 18.06
CA ASN A 29 7.28 4.04 17.19
C ASN A 29 7.54 4.96 15.98
N ASP A 30 8.82 5.13 15.65
CA ASP A 30 9.22 5.74 14.39
C ASP A 30 9.21 4.67 13.29
N TRP A 31 8.23 4.71 12.39
CA TRP A 31 8.08 3.76 11.30
C TRP A 31 9.28 3.76 10.32
N ARG A 32 10.01 4.90 10.24
CA ARG A 32 11.19 5.04 9.37
C ARG A 32 12.39 4.23 9.86
N LYS A 33 12.42 3.92 11.17
CA LYS A 33 13.50 3.16 11.82
C LYS A 33 13.21 1.67 11.94
N GLN A 34 12.05 1.22 11.45
CA GLN A 34 11.72 -0.19 11.54
C GLN A 34 12.62 -1.04 10.64
N PRO A 35 13.05 -2.22 11.11
CA PRO A 35 13.91 -3.11 10.35
C PRO A 35 13.19 -3.63 9.09
N GLU A 36 13.96 -4.12 8.14
CA GLU A 36 13.41 -4.84 6.99
C GLU A 36 12.77 -6.15 7.44
N GLY A 37 11.61 -6.47 6.87
CA GLY A 37 10.84 -7.65 7.18
C GLY A 37 9.42 -7.35 7.61
N ILE A 38 8.86 -8.22 8.43
CA ILE A 38 7.51 -8.10 9.01
C ILE A 38 7.65 -7.92 10.52
N THR A 39 7.06 -6.85 11.05
CA THR A 39 6.97 -6.57 12.48
C THR A 39 5.51 -6.68 12.92
N PRO A 40 5.11 -7.66 13.73
CA PRO A 40 3.76 -7.74 14.26
C PRO A 40 3.45 -6.55 15.18
N ILE A 41 2.27 -5.96 15.01
CA ILE A 41 1.68 -4.97 15.92
C ILE A 41 0.66 -5.67 16.81
N LYS A 42 -0.20 -6.49 16.18
CA LYS A 42 -1.11 -7.43 16.84
C LYS A 42 -1.18 -8.73 16.03
N GLU A 43 -0.24 -9.64 16.26
CA GLU A 43 -0.16 -10.95 15.60
C GLU A 43 -0.42 -10.87 14.08
N LYS A 44 -1.46 -11.57 13.59
CA LYS A 44 -1.88 -11.56 12.17
C LYS A 44 -2.94 -10.51 11.86
N GLU A 45 -3.45 -9.80 12.86
CA GLU A 45 -4.51 -8.81 12.64
C GLU A 45 -3.94 -7.47 12.14
N VAL A 46 -2.79 -7.03 12.69
CA VAL A 46 -2.13 -5.79 12.30
C VAL A 46 -0.62 -6.00 12.29
N PHE A 47 0.03 -5.75 11.19
CA PHE A 47 1.48 -5.88 11.08
C PHE A 47 2.09 -4.88 10.10
N PHE A 48 3.30 -4.47 10.44
CA PHE A 48 4.13 -3.59 9.62
C PHE A 48 4.99 -4.41 8.67
N VAL A 49 5.11 -3.99 7.42
CA VAL A 49 5.95 -4.59 6.39
C VAL A 49 6.88 -3.52 5.83
N ASN A 50 8.17 -3.82 5.84
CA ASN A 50 9.21 -2.97 5.28
C ASN A 50 10.10 -3.81 4.38
N ARG A 51 10.12 -3.55 3.07
CA ARG A 51 10.88 -4.33 2.10
C ARG A 51 11.46 -3.45 1.00
N VAL A 52 12.68 -3.75 0.60
CA VAL A 52 13.25 -3.24 -0.64
C VAL A 52 12.84 -4.17 -1.76
N MET A 53 12.24 -3.62 -2.82
CA MET A 53 11.70 -4.37 -3.95
C MET A 53 12.11 -3.69 -5.26
N SER A 54 12.15 -4.45 -6.35
CA SER A 54 12.35 -3.87 -7.68
C SER A 54 11.26 -2.86 -7.99
N SER A 55 11.67 -1.73 -8.57
CA SER A 55 10.73 -0.75 -9.10
C SER A 55 10.01 -1.29 -10.32
N LEU A 56 8.88 -0.68 -10.65
CA LEU A 56 8.10 -1.00 -11.84
C LEU A 56 8.10 0.20 -12.79
N ASN A 57 8.19 -0.08 -14.07
CA ASN A 57 7.97 0.88 -15.15
C ASN A 57 6.60 0.61 -15.81
N LYS A 58 6.22 1.40 -16.81
CA LYS A 58 4.94 1.28 -17.50
C LYS A 58 4.71 -0.11 -18.14
N GLU A 59 5.76 -0.74 -18.63
CA GLU A 59 5.67 -2.01 -19.37
C GLU A 59 5.38 -3.19 -18.46
N ASN A 60 6.05 -3.22 -17.28
CA ASN A 60 5.92 -4.29 -16.30
C ASN A 60 4.96 -3.97 -15.15
N PHE A 61 4.27 -2.81 -15.20
CA PHE A 61 3.37 -2.37 -14.15
C PHE A 61 2.21 -3.34 -13.95
N VAL A 62 1.90 -3.59 -12.68
CA VAL A 62 0.78 -4.44 -12.23
C VAL A 62 0.07 -3.80 -11.04
N PHE A 63 -1.22 -4.10 -10.92
CA PHE A 63 -2.03 -3.78 -9.77
C PHE A 63 -2.06 -4.94 -8.79
N GLU A 64 -1.90 -4.63 -7.51
CA GLU A 64 -2.15 -5.54 -6.40
C GLU A 64 -3.64 -5.43 -6.00
N LEU A 65 -4.26 -6.57 -5.71
CA LEU A 65 -5.60 -6.65 -5.15
C LEU A 65 -5.55 -7.54 -3.93
N HIS A 66 -5.97 -7.00 -2.77
CA HIS A 66 -6.08 -7.70 -1.50
C HIS A 66 -7.54 -7.88 -1.13
N GLN A 67 -7.92 -8.99 -0.49
CA GLN A 67 -9.29 -9.25 -0.08
C GLN A 67 -9.47 -9.28 1.44
N LYS A 68 -8.39 -9.56 2.19
CA LYS A 68 -8.45 -9.71 3.65
C LYS A 68 -7.92 -8.49 4.40
N TYR A 69 -6.99 -7.74 3.81
CA TYR A 69 -6.30 -6.65 4.50
C TYR A 69 -6.54 -5.31 3.83
N ILE A 70 -6.66 -4.30 4.67
CA ILE A 70 -6.49 -2.89 4.34
C ILE A 70 -4.99 -2.62 4.30
N ASP A 71 -4.49 -1.96 3.27
CA ASP A 71 -3.10 -1.53 3.17
C ASP A 71 -2.97 -0.04 3.47
N ILE A 72 -2.06 0.31 4.39
CA ILE A 72 -1.70 1.70 4.69
C ILE A 72 -0.26 1.90 4.24
N HIS A 73 -0.07 2.61 3.15
CA HIS A 73 1.23 2.92 2.57
C HIS A 73 1.84 4.17 3.18
N PHE A 74 3.16 4.13 3.37
CA PHE A 74 4.00 5.26 3.77
C PHE A 74 5.13 5.44 2.76
N ALA A 75 5.55 6.68 2.55
CA ALA A 75 6.61 6.99 1.59
C ALA A 75 8.00 6.64 2.15
N GLY A 76 8.39 5.35 2.10
CA GLY A 76 9.62 4.81 2.68
C GLY A 76 10.92 5.45 2.19
N ASP A 77 10.93 5.96 0.96
CA ASP A 77 12.06 6.68 0.33
C ASP A 77 11.76 8.18 0.15
N LYS A 78 11.05 8.81 1.09
CA LYS A 78 10.54 10.21 1.06
C LYS A 78 9.38 10.43 0.10
N THR A 79 9.25 9.67 -0.96
CA THR A 79 8.09 9.68 -1.86
C THR A 79 7.78 8.26 -2.31
N GLU A 80 6.51 7.95 -2.43
CA GLU A 80 6.04 6.75 -3.13
C GLU A 80 5.15 7.17 -4.29
N LYS A 81 5.25 6.48 -5.42
CA LYS A 81 4.40 6.67 -6.58
C LYS A 81 3.55 5.43 -6.77
N PHE A 82 2.27 5.62 -6.95
CA PHE A 82 1.32 4.55 -7.21
C PHE A 82 0.18 5.01 -8.12
N ILE A 83 -0.56 4.06 -8.65
CA ILE A 83 -1.79 4.30 -9.39
C ILE A 83 -2.91 3.56 -8.66
N HIS A 84 -4.03 4.24 -8.45
CA HIS A 84 -5.28 3.64 -7.98
C HIS A 84 -6.17 3.35 -9.19
N LEU A 85 -6.80 2.19 -9.18
CA LEU A 85 -7.73 1.78 -10.25
C LEU A 85 -8.97 1.15 -9.62
N ALA A 86 -10.14 1.47 -10.17
CA ALA A 86 -11.35 0.76 -9.80
C ALA A 86 -11.26 -0.72 -10.26
N LYS A 87 -11.69 -1.65 -9.42
CA LYS A 87 -11.58 -3.10 -9.66
C LYS A 87 -12.14 -3.52 -11.03
N ASP A 88 -13.22 -2.90 -11.47
CA ASP A 88 -13.88 -3.19 -12.75
C ASP A 88 -13.05 -2.85 -13.98
N HIS A 89 -11.97 -2.07 -13.82
CA HIS A 89 -11.00 -1.75 -14.87
C HIS A 89 -9.79 -2.68 -14.87
N LEU A 90 -9.71 -3.66 -13.95
CA LEU A 90 -8.72 -4.71 -14.02
C LEU A 90 -9.02 -5.61 -15.24
N THR A 91 -7.96 -6.05 -15.90
CA THR A 91 -8.07 -6.85 -17.12
C THR A 91 -7.48 -8.24 -16.91
N THR A 92 -6.27 -8.49 -17.37
CA THR A 92 -5.65 -9.81 -17.39
C THR A 92 -4.95 -10.09 -16.06
N ALA A 93 -5.27 -11.20 -15.40
CA ALA A 93 -4.50 -11.69 -14.27
C ALA A 93 -3.10 -12.10 -14.73
N GLN A 94 -2.09 -11.54 -14.08
CA GLN A 94 -0.70 -12.01 -14.18
C GLN A 94 -0.45 -13.11 -13.16
N GLN A 95 -1.15 -13.01 -12.03
CA GLN A 95 -1.27 -14.01 -11.00
C GLN A 95 -2.67 -13.90 -10.39
N GLU A 96 -3.42 -14.98 -10.43
CA GLU A 96 -4.72 -15.05 -9.76
C GLU A 96 -4.58 -14.83 -8.26
N TYR A 97 -5.64 -14.34 -7.63
CA TYR A 97 -5.66 -14.12 -6.19
C TYR A 97 -5.35 -15.42 -5.44
N SER A 98 -4.45 -15.33 -4.49
CA SER A 98 -4.10 -16.41 -3.57
C SER A 98 -4.55 -16.08 -2.17
N ASP A 99 -5.41 -16.93 -1.61
CA ASP A 99 -5.88 -16.82 -0.23
C ASP A 99 -4.76 -16.96 0.81
N GLN A 100 -3.68 -17.67 0.45
CA GLN A 100 -2.53 -17.90 1.35
C GLN A 100 -1.68 -16.62 1.52
N THR A 101 -1.52 -15.84 0.45
CA THR A 101 -0.70 -14.62 0.44
C THR A 101 -1.53 -13.34 0.48
N ASP A 102 -2.85 -13.46 0.36
CA ASP A 102 -3.80 -12.36 0.25
C ASP A 102 -3.43 -11.35 -0.84
N VAL A 103 -3.02 -11.83 -2.01
CA VAL A 103 -2.73 -10.95 -3.15
C VAL A 103 -2.99 -11.64 -4.49
N GLY A 104 -3.55 -10.87 -5.42
CA GLY A 104 -3.54 -11.15 -6.85
C GLY A 104 -2.86 -10.00 -7.59
N PHE A 105 -2.28 -10.28 -8.75
CA PHE A 105 -1.64 -9.29 -9.61
C PHE A 105 -2.33 -9.23 -10.96
N TYR A 106 -2.71 -8.02 -11.38
CA TYR A 106 -3.52 -7.80 -12.56
C TYR A 106 -2.95 -6.69 -13.44
N LYS A 107 -3.17 -6.79 -14.74
CA LYS A 107 -3.11 -5.62 -15.61
C LYS A 107 -4.40 -4.80 -15.45
N GLY A 108 -4.36 -3.55 -15.86
CA GLY A 108 -5.53 -2.68 -15.83
C GLY A 108 -5.60 -1.78 -17.05
N ASP A 109 -6.80 -1.39 -17.42
CA ASP A 109 -7.03 -0.41 -18.48
C ASP A 109 -6.89 0.99 -17.88
N ILE A 110 -5.78 1.67 -18.23
CA ILE A 110 -5.43 3.00 -17.72
C ILE A 110 -5.37 3.95 -18.90
N LEU A 111 -6.36 4.82 -18.98
CA LEU A 111 -6.31 5.94 -19.91
C LEU A 111 -5.31 6.97 -19.39
N ASN A 112 -4.32 7.36 -20.21
CA ASN A 112 -3.29 8.34 -19.85
C ASN A 112 -2.54 7.98 -18.55
N PHE A 113 -1.72 6.95 -18.61
CA PHE A 113 -1.00 6.37 -17.48
C PHE A 113 -0.32 7.44 -16.59
N GLU A 114 0.36 8.39 -17.20
CA GLU A 114 1.14 9.42 -16.51
C GLU A 114 0.27 10.37 -15.67
N ASP A 115 -0.95 10.66 -16.14
CA ASP A 115 -1.90 11.54 -15.46
C ASP A 115 -2.52 10.89 -14.21
N ASN A 116 -2.43 9.58 -14.11
CA ASN A 116 -2.96 8.79 -12.98
C ASN A 116 -1.93 8.50 -11.90
N ILE A 117 -0.68 8.96 -12.06
CA ILE A 117 0.37 8.75 -11.07
C ILE A 117 0.13 9.66 -9.86
N ILE A 118 -0.12 9.04 -8.73
CA ILE A 118 -0.26 9.71 -7.44
C ILE A 118 1.10 9.65 -6.74
N LYS A 119 1.52 10.78 -6.17
CA LYS A 119 2.75 10.90 -5.39
C LYS A 119 2.41 11.08 -3.92
N LEU A 120 2.76 10.11 -3.11
CA LEU A 120 2.68 10.17 -1.66
C LEU A 120 3.94 10.85 -1.11
N LYS A 121 3.78 11.81 -0.20
CA LYS A 121 4.87 12.53 0.45
C LYS A 121 5.22 11.89 1.79
N GLU A 122 6.38 12.24 2.34
CA GLU A 122 6.95 11.64 3.54
C GLU A 122 6.05 11.72 4.79
N ASP A 123 5.22 12.75 4.90
CA ASP A 123 4.32 12.96 6.03
C ASP A 123 2.86 12.53 5.75
N GLU A 124 2.65 11.85 4.64
CA GLU A 124 1.35 11.37 4.17
C GLU A 124 1.25 9.84 4.27
N PHE A 125 0.02 9.36 4.35
CA PHE A 125 -0.33 7.97 4.14
C PHE A 125 -1.33 7.82 3.01
N ALA A 126 -1.32 6.66 2.35
CA ALA A 126 -2.38 6.22 1.45
C ALA A 126 -3.00 4.94 2.02
N LEU A 127 -4.32 4.96 2.25
CA LEU A 127 -5.09 3.82 2.76
C LEU A 127 -5.94 3.25 1.63
N PHE A 128 -5.77 1.97 1.36
CA PHE A 128 -6.56 1.17 0.42
C PHE A 128 -7.39 0.16 1.20
N LEU A 129 -8.70 0.18 0.99
CA LEU A 129 -9.59 -0.83 1.57
C LEU A 129 -9.36 -2.20 0.90
N ALA A 130 -9.82 -3.26 1.55
CA ALA A 130 -9.91 -4.55 0.89
C ALA A 130 -10.75 -4.40 -0.40
N ASP A 131 -10.35 -5.13 -1.45
CA ASP A 131 -10.92 -5.04 -2.80
C ASP A 131 -10.65 -3.73 -3.57
N GLU A 132 -9.79 -2.84 -3.09
CA GLU A 132 -9.30 -1.70 -3.86
C GLU A 132 -7.99 -2.03 -4.59
N ALA A 133 -8.02 -1.99 -5.92
CA ALA A 133 -6.84 -2.23 -6.74
C ALA A 133 -5.90 -1.03 -6.70
N HIS A 134 -4.62 -1.29 -6.44
CA HIS A 134 -3.58 -0.26 -6.44
C HIS A 134 -2.25 -0.82 -6.96
N GLY A 135 -1.53 -0.01 -7.69
CA GLY A 135 -0.22 -0.37 -8.25
C GLY A 135 0.87 0.46 -7.60
N PRO A 136 1.54 -0.06 -6.57
CA PRO A 136 2.68 0.61 -5.94
C PRO A 136 3.98 0.38 -6.72
N ARG A 137 5.07 0.96 -6.23
CA ARG A 137 6.45 0.74 -6.72
C ARG A 137 6.73 1.33 -8.10
N PHE A 138 5.89 2.21 -8.63
CA PHE A 138 6.18 2.87 -9.90
C PHE A 138 7.33 3.86 -9.75
N ASP A 139 8.48 3.56 -10.34
CA ASP A 139 9.59 4.50 -10.46
C ASP A 139 10.47 4.14 -11.66
N THR A 140 10.62 5.08 -12.59
CA THR A 140 11.47 4.92 -13.78
C THR A 140 12.89 5.45 -13.58
N THR A 141 13.18 6.00 -12.40
CA THR A 141 14.48 6.63 -12.10
C THR A 141 15.31 5.83 -11.11
N LYS A 142 14.75 4.75 -10.55
CA LYS A 142 15.41 3.87 -9.57
C LYS A 142 15.20 2.41 -9.95
N ASP A 143 16.18 1.58 -9.64
CA ASP A 143 16.08 0.12 -9.80
C ASP A 143 15.26 -0.53 -8.68
N THR A 144 15.26 0.07 -7.50
CA THR A 144 14.55 -0.43 -6.33
C THR A 144 13.83 0.68 -5.60
N VAL A 145 12.76 0.32 -4.91
CA VAL A 145 11.99 1.18 -4.02
C VAL A 145 11.77 0.47 -2.68
N ARG A 146 11.68 1.27 -1.62
CA ARG A 146 11.33 0.76 -0.29
C ARG A 146 9.81 0.78 -0.13
N LYS A 147 9.21 -0.41 -0.11
CA LYS A 147 7.78 -0.58 0.19
C LYS A 147 7.60 -0.63 1.71
N THR A 148 6.88 0.34 2.26
CA THR A 148 6.62 0.49 3.69
C THR A 148 5.12 0.59 3.90
N ILE A 149 4.53 -0.43 4.52
CA ILE A 149 3.07 -0.53 4.70
C ILE A 149 2.71 -1.08 6.08
N ILE A 150 1.53 -0.74 6.56
CA ILE A 150 0.86 -1.48 7.63
C ILE A 150 -0.34 -2.19 7.01
N LYS A 151 -0.42 -3.51 7.22
CA LYS A 151 -1.57 -4.33 6.86
C LYS A 151 -2.49 -4.47 8.06
N VAL A 152 -3.77 -4.22 7.84
CA VAL A 152 -4.83 -4.26 8.86
C VAL A 152 -5.92 -5.21 8.39
N LEU A 153 -6.23 -6.25 9.16
CA LEU A 153 -7.29 -7.19 8.83
C LEU A 153 -8.63 -6.44 8.72
N ALA A 154 -9.33 -6.58 7.58
CA ALA A 154 -10.58 -5.91 7.27
C ALA A 154 -11.77 -6.42 8.09
#